data_b434abd6cddb25092df7373c3230166f
#
_entry.id   b434abd6cddb25092df7373c3230166f
#
_cell.length_a   1.000
_cell.length_b   1.000
_cell.length_c   1.000
_cell.angle_alpha   90.00
_cell.angle_beta   90.00
_cell.angle_gamma   90.00
#
_symmetry.space_group_name_H-M   'P 1'
#
loop_
_entity.id
_entity.type
_entity.pdbx_description
1 polymer ?
#
loop_
_entity_poly.entity_id
_entity_poly.type
_entity_poly.pdbx_seq_one_letter_code
_entity_poly.pdbx_strand_id
1 'polypeptide(L)'
;MKMRQREILNSLNLDFARDNETNYIERKMAEIKTATREYLKKTGMKGFVIGLSGGIDSFVTACLAADAVESMGAPVNMLIMPNGTQKDIADAEECRDVILARFENAMCETVSIEHAYSGLLMDLKASEMFDEGNVYAIGNSQARLRMVEQYALGSGYLILGTDHATENITGYFTKYGDGGTDFNPMDGLLKPDIYAIGKLYGAPKCVMKKKPAAGLGISSCDEEELGLTYDEIASYLKGNLIEREKMQKLVSLYEKGMHKRRMPASPINDWWRGGRGDVTHIVVDMIHAFTDGALACEHADEAIGSDVDFIDSHPEMRVLYVKDCHPQNHCSFVAQGGQWPPHAVIGTAECSFDERFYGLKKTINTPINRYNVFLKGTEQDKEEYSGFNAKNPQYGALKYNITPDVLVSGIATEYCVKNTVEDLLKNGFRVSVLKRALGWVDENDHAKALAEMEAMGAKIV
;
A
#
# COMPACT_ATOMS: atom_id res chain seq x y z
N MET A 1 -2.65 12.94 12.54
CA MET A 1 -2.28 11.64 13.12
C MET A 1 -3.04 10.48 12.50
N LYS A 2 -4.39 10.40 12.61
CA LYS A 2 -5.21 9.34 11.97
C LYS A 2 -5.05 9.27 10.44
N MET A 3 -4.78 10.38 9.78
CA MET A 3 -4.60 10.45 8.34
C MET A 3 -3.32 9.75 7.88
N ARG A 4 -2.16 10.04 8.52
CA ARG A 4 -0.91 9.35 8.22
C ARG A 4 -0.98 7.84 8.48
N GLN A 5 -1.68 7.44 9.54
CA GLN A 5 -1.99 6.04 9.78
C GLN A 5 -2.74 5.42 8.59
N ARG A 6 -3.82 6.05 8.11
CA ARG A 6 -4.58 5.56 6.95
C ARG A 6 -3.75 5.41 5.68
N GLU A 7 -2.87 6.37 5.40
CA GLU A 7 -1.96 6.29 4.25
C GLU A 7 -1.06 5.05 4.31
N ILE A 8 -0.45 4.84 5.48
CA ILE A 8 0.40 3.68 5.72
C ILE A 8 -0.41 2.39 5.52
N LEU A 9 -1.61 2.32 6.10
CA LEU A 9 -2.48 1.17 6.00
C LEU A 9 -2.91 0.88 4.56
N ASN A 10 -3.30 1.91 3.81
CA ASN A 10 -3.64 1.79 2.40
C ASN A 10 -2.43 1.36 1.55
N SER A 11 -1.23 1.86 1.86
CA SER A 11 -0.01 1.47 1.14
C SER A 11 0.41 0.02 1.38
N LEU A 12 -0.08 -0.57 2.48
CA LEU A 12 0.14 -1.97 2.84
C LEU A 12 -1.04 -2.88 2.42
N ASN A 13 -2.06 -2.34 1.74
CA ASN A 13 -3.28 -3.06 1.29
C ASN A 13 -3.98 -3.85 2.41
N LEU A 14 -4.01 -3.29 3.62
CA LEU A 14 -4.58 -3.99 4.78
C LEU A 14 -6.11 -3.92 4.79
N ASP A 15 -6.72 -5.07 5.01
CA ASP A 15 -8.16 -5.22 5.20
C ASP A 15 -8.52 -4.97 6.69
N PHE A 16 -9.38 -3.98 6.93
CA PHE A 16 -9.81 -3.60 8.27
C PHE A 16 -11.17 -4.18 8.69
N ALA A 17 -11.88 -4.83 7.79
CA ALA A 17 -13.18 -5.44 8.07
C ALA A 17 -13.00 -6.78 8.78
N ARG A 18 -12.71 -6.75 10.09
CA ARG A 18 -12.63 -7.93 10.96
C ARG A 18 -13.95 -8.13 11.63
N ASP A 19 -14.81 -8.98 11.05
CA ASP A 19 -16.16 -9.22 11.55
C ASP A 19 -16.15 -10.01 12.87
N ASN A 20 -15.60 -11.23 12.82
CA ASN A 20 -15.46 -12.15 13.95
C ASN A 20 -14.07 -12.78 13.86
N GLU A 21 -13.34 -12.84 14.96
CA GLU A 21 -11.93 -13.28 14.95
C GLU A 21 -11.77 -14.70 14.39
N THR A 22 -12.66 -15.63 14.76
CA THR A 22 -12.63 -17.01 14.25
C THR A 22 -12.90 -17.08 12.75
N ASN A 23 -13.95 -16.42 12.30
CA ASN A 23 -14.30 -16.38 10.87
C ASN A 23 -13.25 -15.64 10.04
N TYR A 24 -12.62 -14.60 10.62
CA TYR A 24 -11.56 -13.86 9.96
C TYR A 24 -10.36 -14.76 9.62
N ILE A 25 -9.87 -15.55 10.58
CA ILE A 25 -8.70 -16.43 10.38
C ILE A 25 -9.01 -17.50 9.33
N GLU A 26 -10.17 -18.16 9.41
CA GLU A 26 -10.58 -19.17 8.43
C GLU A 26 -10.70 -18.59 7.02
N ARG A 27 -11.33 -17.42 6.88
CA ARG A 27 -11.44 -16.71 5.62
C ARG A 27 -10.06 -16.34 5.05
N LYS A 28 -9.17 -15.78 5.88
CA LYS A 28 -7.81 -15.43 5.43
C LYS A 28 -6.99 -16.65 5.01
N MET A 29 -7.07 -17.75 5.73
CA MET A 29 -6.43 -19.00 5.32
C MET A 29 -6.96 -19.48 3.95
N ALA A 30 -8.27 -19.39 3.72
CA ALA A 30 -8.86 -19.76 2.43
C ALA A 30 -8.40 -18.84 1.28
N GLU A 31 -8.36 -17.52 1.51
CA GLU A 31 -7.85 -16.53 0.57
C GLU A 31 -6.38 -16.78 0.22
N ILE A 32 -5.53 -16.98 1.23
CA ILE A 32 -4.09 -17.26 1.06
C ILE A 32 -3.90 -18.55 0.26
N LYS A 33 -4.58 -19.63 0.64
CA LYS A 33 -4.49 -20.91 -0.09
C LYS A 33 -4.94 -20.78 -1.54
N THR A 34 -5.97 -19.97 -1.80
CA THR A 34 -6.44 -19.71 -3.16
C THR A 34 -5.41 -18.94 -3.97
N ALA A 35 -4.89 -17.82 -3.42
CA ALA A 35 -3.86 -17.02 -4.08
C ALA A 35 -2.59 -17.82 -4.36
N THR A 36 -2.16 -18.66 -3.41
CA THR A 36 -0.98 -19.53 -3.55
C THR A 36 -1.13 -20.51 -4.73
N ARG A 37 -2.30 -21.16 -4.85
CA ARG A 37 -2.61 -22.05 -5.99
C ARG A 37 -2.65 -21.31 -7.32
N GLU A 38 -3.31 -20.17 -7.34
CA GLU A 38 -3.47 -19.37 -8.57
C GLU A 38 -2.11 -18.85 -9.05
N TYR A 39 -1.27 -18.38 -8.14
CA TYR A 39 0.06 -17.90 -8.50
C TYR A 39 0.95 -19.02 -9.04
N LEU A 40 0.97 -20.20 -8.39
CA LEU A 40 1.70 -21.35 -8.90
C LEU A 40 1.23 -21.75 -10.31
N LYS A 41 -0.09 -21.84 -10.54
CA LYS A 41 -0.64 -22.14 -11.86
C LYS A 41 -0.25 -21.08 -12.90
N LYS A 42 -0.30 -19.82 -12.55
CA LYS A 42 0.00 -18.70 -13.45
C LYS A 42 1.46 -18.67 -13.88
N THR A 43 2.37 -19.02 -12.98
CA THR A 43 3.82 -19.02 -13.26
C THR A 43 4.29 -20.29 -13.98
N GLY A 44 3.56 -21.39 -13.88
CA GLY A 44 3.93 -22.69 -14.41
C GLY A 44 5.14 -23.33 -13.71
N MET A 45 5.50 -22.85 -12.51
CA MET A 45 6.57 -23.42 -11.72
C MET A 45 6.17 -24.75 -11.09
N LYS A 46 7.15 -25.55 -10.68
CA LYS A 46 6.94 -26.93 -10.17
C LYS A 46 6.29 -26.97 -8.80
N GLY A 47 6.57 -26.00 -7.94
CA GLY A 47 6.15 -25.95 -6.55
C GLY A 47 6.88 -24.83 -5.81
N PHE A 48 7.13 -25.01 -4.54
CA PHE A 48 7.70 -23.98 -3.67
C PHE A 48 8.97 -24.44 -2.95
N VAL A 49 9.82 -23.46 -2.60
CA VAL A 49 10.95 -23.62 -1.67
C VAL A 49 10.81 -22.62 -0.56
N ILE A 50 11.11 -23.01 0.69
CA ILE A 50 11.10 -22.14 1.86
C ILE A 50 12.22 -22.50 2.83
N GLY A 51 12.84 -21.46 3.42
CA GLY A 51 13.75 -21.64 4.55
C GLY A 51 12.98 -21.90 5.86
N LEU A 52 13.23 -23.03 6.51
CA LEU A 52 12.62 -23.38 7.79
C LEU A 52 13.57 -22.99 8.94
N SER A 53 13.27 -21.87 9.60
CA SER A 53 14.17 -21.28 10.61
C SER A 53 13.94 -21.76 12.05
N GLY A 54 12.87 -22.53 12.31
CA GLY A 54 12.43 -22.84 13.66
C GLY A 54 11.70 -21.68 14.35
N GLY A 55 11.21 -20.71 13.57
CA GLY A 55 10.29 -19.66 13.99
C GLY A 55 8.86 -19.95 13.54
N ILE A 56 7.90 -19.30 14.21
CA ILE A 56 6.46 -19.47 13.93
C ILE A 56 6.13 -19.08 12.47
N ASP A 57 6.78 -18.05 11.93
CA ASP A 57 6.48 -17.51 10.60
C ASP A 57 6.81 -18.53 9.52
N SER A 58 8.02 -19.11 9.55
CA SER A 58 8.43 -20.13 8.58
C SER A 58 7.60 -21.41 8.70
N PHE A 59 7.22 -21.80 9.92
CA PHE A 59 6.31 -22.93 10.14
C PHE A 59 4.94 -22.70 9.50
N VAL A 60 4.32 -21.55 9.78
CA VAL A 60 2.98 -21.22 9.25
C VAL A 60 3.01 -21.07 7.74
N THR A 61 4.03 -20.42 7.18
CA THR A 61 4.18 -20.28 5.72
C THR A 61 4.28 -21.64 5.05
N ALA A 62 5.11 -22.54 5.57
CA ALA A 62 5.29 -23.89 5.03
C ALA A 62 3.98 -24.69 5.07
N CYS A 63 3.25 -24.64 6.21
CA CYS A 63 1.95 -25.30 6.34
C CYS A 63 0.91 -24.75 5.37
N LEU A 64 0.78 -23.41 5.27
CA LEU A 64 -0.17 -22.78 4.35
C LEU A 64 0.11 -23.13 2.90
N ALA A 65 1.39 -23.16 2.51
CA ALA A 65 1.79 -23.52 1.16
C ALA A 65 1.53 -25.02 0.87
N ALA A 66 1.91 -25.92 1.78
CA ALA A 66 1.68 -27.34 1.62
C ALA A 66 0.18 -27.68 1.50
N ASP A 67 -0.63 -27.15 2.44
CA ASP A 67 -2.10 -27.29 2.42
C ASP A 67 -2.72 -26.70 1.14
N ALA A 68 -2.19 -25.57 0.67
CA ALA A 68 -2.71 -24.94 -0.54
C ALA A 68 -2.58 -25.82 -1.80
N VAL A 69 -1.47 -26.53 -1.96
CA VAL A 69 -1.14 -27.22 -3.21
C VAL A 69 -1.12 -28.75 -3.09
N GLU A 70 -1.48 -29.30 -1.94
CA GLU A 70 -1.55 -30.75 -1.70
C GLU A 70 -2.41 -31.47 -2.75
N SER A 71 -3.61 -30.96 -3.01
CA SER A 71 -4.52 -31.53 -4.03
C SER A 71 -4.00 -31.46 -5.47
N MET A 72 -2.95 -30.66 -5.70
CA MET A 72 -2.26 -30.56 -6.99
C MET A 72 -1.06 -31.50 -7.07
N GLY A 73 -0.66 -32.13 -5.97
CA GLY A 73 0.57 -32.91 -5.87
C GLY A 73 1.84 -32.07 -6.07
N ALA A 74 1.74 -30.75 -5.94
CA ALA A 74 2.89 -29.87 -6.12
C ALA A 74 3.77 -29.88 -4.86
N PRO A 75 5.11 -30.05 -4.98
CA PRO A 75 5.99 -30.16 -3.84
C PRO A 75 6.25 -28.82 -3.15
N VAL A 76 6.41 -28.89 -1.83
CA VAL A 76 6.93 -27.81 -0.98
C VAL A 76 8.21 -28.29 -0.33
N ASN A 77 9.35 -27.73 -0.77
CA ASN A 77 10.68 -28.08 -0.30
C ASN A 77 11.11 -27.13 0.81
N MET A 78 11.28 -27.66 2.00
CA MET A 78 11.78 -26.92 3.14
C MET A 78 13.30 -27.06 3.25
N LEU A 79 14.01 -25.98 3.50
CA LEU A 79 15.45 -25.97 3.71
C LEU A 79 15.79 -25.51 5.14
N ILE A 80 16.43 -26.37 5.91
CA ILE A 80 17.07 -25.97 7.19
C ILE A 80 18.51 -25.59 6.84
N MET A 81 18.87 -24.31 7.04
CA MET A 81 20.13 -23.75 6.58
C MET A 81 20.98 -23.20 7.77
N PRO A 82 21.61 -24.10 8.55
CA PRO A 82 22.42 -23.69 9.70
C PRO A 82 23.73 -23.01 9.27
N ASN A 83 24.22 -22.12 10.14
CA ASN A 83 25.59 -21.63 10.09
C ASN A 83 26.36 -22.19 11.29
N GLY A 84 26.98 -23.35 11.13
CA GLY A 84 27.58 -24.10 12.21
C GLY A 84 26.57 -24.55 13.28
N THR A 85 26.97 -24.59 14.53
CA THR A 85 26.11 -24.99 15.65
C THR A 85 25.21 -23.83 16.09
N GLN A 86 23.89 -23.93 15.80
CA GLN A 86 22.88 -22.95 16.19
C GLN A 86 21.90 -23.57 17.19
N LYS A 87 21.41 -22.77 18.14
CA LYS A 87 20.46 -23.24 19.17
C LYS A 87 19.08 -23.55 18.57
N ASP A 88 18.74 -22.94 17.45
CA ASP A 88 17.40 -23.02 16.83
C ASP A 88 17.23 -24.21 15.89
N ILE A 89 18.27 -25.00 15.64
CA ILE A 89 18.21 -26.19 14.76
C ILE A 89 17.17 -27.19 15.28
N ALA A 90 17.18 -27.48 16.58
CA ALA A 90 16.22 -28.39 17.18
C ALA A 90 14.76 -27.94 17.01
N ASP A 91 14.50 -26.62 17.13
CA ASP A 91 13.19 -26.05 16.90
C ASP A 91 12.75 -26.20 15.41
N ALA A 92 13.71 -26.02 14.47
CA ALA A 92 13.44 -26.21 13.05
C ALA A 92 13.17 -27.68 12.70
N GLU A 93 13.89 -28.60 13.34
CA GLU A 93 13.65 -30.04 13.17
C GLU A 93 12.31 -30.49 13.74
N GLU A 94 11.88 -29.96 14.91
CA GLU A 94 10.56 -30.23 15.47
C GLU A 94 9.46 -29.68 14.54
N CYS A 95 9.63 -28.49 13.97
CA CYS A 95 8.75 -27.93 12.94
C CYS A 95 8.65 -28.84 11.69
N ARG A 96 9.80 -29.27 11.16
CA ARG A 96 9.90 -30.22 10.04
C ARG A 96 9.07 -31.47 10.30
N ASP A 97 9.26 -32.07 11.46
CA ASP A 97 8.62 -33.35 11.80
C ASP A 97 7.10 -33.22 11.86
N VAL A 98 6.58 -32.14 12.41
CA VAL A 98 5.14 -31.83 12.42
C VAL A 98 4.62 -31.63 11.00
N ILE A 99 5.32 -30.90 10.16
CA ILE A 99 4.90 -30.62 8.77
C ILE A 99 4.90 -31.91 7.94
N LEU A 100 5.98 -32.71 7.99
CA LEU A 100 6.11 -33.96 7.23
C LEU A 100 5.08 -35.01 7.69
N ALA A 101 4.70 -35.04 8.96
CA ALA A 101 3.66 -35.94 9.44
C ALA A 101 2.26 -35.56 8.95
N ARG A 102 2.05 -34.31 8.50
CA ARG A 102 0.75 -33.79 8.10
C ARG A 102 0.55 -33.72 6.59
N PHE A 103 1.59 -33.43 5.82
CA PHE A 103 1.51 -33.13 4.39
C PHE A 103 2.41 -34.04 3.57
N GLU A 104 1.82 -34.87 2.71
CA GLU A 104 2.55 -35.83 1.85
C GLU A 104 3.37 -35.13 0.76
N ASN A 105 3.00 -33.91 0.37
CA ASN A 105 3.69 -33.09 -0.63
C ASN A 105 4.83 -32.22 -0.05
N ALA A 106 5.09 -32.29 1.25
CA ALA A 106 6.21 -31.59 1.89
C ALA A 106 7.48 -32.46 1.90
N MET A 107 8.62 -31.82 1.66
CA MET A 107 9.96 -32.42 1.75
C MET A 107 10.88 -31.48 2.50
N CYS A 108 11.95 -32.02 3.14
CA CYS A 108 12.90 -31.21 3.86
C CYS A 108 14.33 -31.68 3.65
N GLU A 109 15.23 -30.75 3.45
CA GLU A 109 16.67 -30.97 3.37
C GLU A 109 17.41 -30.02 4.31
N THR A 110 18.54 -30.46 4.84
CA THR A 110 19.45 -29.61 5.63
C THR A 110 20.67 -29.25 4.80
N VAL A 111 20.89 -27.97 4.55
CA VAL A 111 22.00 -27.44 3.76
C VAL A 111 22.71 -26.37 4.58
N SER A 112 23.96 -26.64 4.99
CA SER A 112 24.72 -25.69 5.83
C SER A 112 25.32 -24.56 5.00
N ILE A 113 25.10 -23.31 5.44
CA ILE A 113 25.76 -22.13 4.86
C ILE A 113 27.16 -21.89 5.43
N GLU A 114 27.66 -22.73 6.35
CA GLU A 114 28.90 -22.49 7.13
C GLU A 114 30.12 -22.26 6.25
N HIS A 115 30.31 -23.11 5.24
CA HIS A 115 31.48 -22.99 4.35
C HIS A 115 31.39 -21.73 3.47
N ALA A 116 30.22 -21.46 2.90
CA ALA A 116 30.00 -20.27 2.10
C ALA A 116 30.17 -19.00 2.93
N TYR A 117 29.63 -19.00 4.14
CA TYR A 117 29.76 -17.86 5.06
C TYR A 117 31.20 -17.64 5.53
N SER A 118 31.93 -18.72 5.87
CA SER A 118 33.31 -18.63 6.28
C SER A 118 34.23 -18.08 5.18
N GLY A 119 34.03 -18.54 3.95
CA GLY A 119 34.71 -18.00 2.77
C GLY A 119 34.43 -16.52 2.55
N LEU A 120 33.14 -16.14 2.55
CA LEU A 120 32.73 -14.75 2.43
C LEU A 120 33.34 -13.87 3.54
N LEU A 121 33.31 -14.33 4.79
CA LEU A 121 33.84 -13.56 5.92
C LEU A 121 35.34 -13.35 5.78
N MET A 122 36.10 -14.36 5.30
CA MET A 122 37.53 -14.25 5.04
C MET A 122 37.81 -13.17 3.96
N ASP A 123 37.06 -13.13 2.89
CA ASP A 123 37.19 -12.13 1.83
C ASP A 123 36.83 -10.72 2.34
N LEU A 124 35.75 -10.61 3.12
CA LEU A 124 35.33 -9.33 3.70
C LEU A 124 36.38 -8.76 4.65
N LYS A 125 37.00 -9.58 5.51
CA LYS A 125 38.07 -9.17 6.45
C LYS A 125 39.35 -8.69 5.75
N ALA A 126 39.55 -9.07 4.50
CA ALA A 126 40.67 -8.57 3.70
C ALA A 126 40.38 -7.16 3.12
N SER A 127 39.16 -6.65 3.23
CA SER A 127 38.75 -5.34 2.72
C SER A 127 38.82 -4.27 3.81
N GLU A 128 39.43 -3.11 3.49
CA GLU A 128 39.43 -1.92 4.35
C GLU A 128 38.04 -1.31 4.58
N MET A 129 37.07 -1.65 3.73
CA MET A 129 35.67 -1.18 3.84
C MET A 129 34.83 -1.98 4.85
N PHE A 130 35.34 -3.11 5.32
CA PHE A 130 34.59 -4.00 6.20
C PHE A 130 34.81 -3.67 7.66
N ASP A 131 33.74 -3.34 8.37
CA ASP A 131 33.74 -3.13 9.81
C ASP A 131 33.28 -4.43 10.53
N GLU A 132 34.22 -5.13 11.17
CA GLU A 132 33.95 -6.35 11.94
C GLU A 132 33.07 -6.09 13.18
N GLY A 133 32.93 -4.84 13.64
CA GLY A 133 32.03 -4.42 14.71
C GLY A 133 30.59 -4.24 14.25
N ASN A 134 30.34 -4.21 12.94
CA ASN A 134 28.99 -4.03 12.39
C ASN A 134 28.22 -5.36 12.35
N VAL A 135 27.61 -5.71 13.48
CA VAL A 135 26.83 -6.95 13.65
C VAL A 135 25.65 -7.06 12.67
N TYR A 136 25.07 -5.92 12.24
CA TYR A 136 24.00 -5.91 11.22
C TYR A 136 24.52 -6.33 9.84
N ALA A 137 25.70 -5.85 9.45
CA ALA A 137 26.30 -6.24 8.16
C ALA A 137 26.59 -7.75 8.15
N ILE A 138 27.10 -8.28 9.26
CA ILE A 138 27.39 -9.69 9.45
C ILE A 138 26.11 -10.54 9.37
N GLY A 139 25.08 -10.20 10.17
CA GLY A 139 23.80 -10.90 10.18
C GLY A 139 23.08 -10.86 8.83
N ASN A 140 23.03 -9.69 8.21
CA ASN A 140 22.44 -9.50 6.88
C ASN A 140 23.17 -10.32 5.79
N SER A 141 24.49 -10.54 5.94
CA SER A 141 25.25 -11.39 5.00
C SER A 141 24.79 -12.84 5.07
N GLN A 142 24.53 -13.35 6.28
CA GLN A 142 23.99 -14.70 6.46
C GLN A 142 22.59 -14.85 5.87
N ALA A 143 21.69 -13.86 6.07
CA ALA A 143 20.37 -13.87 5.48
C ALA A 143 20.43 -13.89 3.93
N ARG A 144 21.35 -13.11 3.34
CA ARG A 144 21.56 -13.10 1.88
C ARG A 144 22.15 -14.41 1.35
N LEU A 145 23.06 -15.06 2.07
CA LEU A 145 23.56 -16.39 1.68
C LEU A 145 22.44 -17.44 1.67
N ARG A 146 21.57 -17.44 2.68
CA ARG A 146 20.38 -18.31 2.68
C ARG A 146 19.46 -18.06 1.50
N MET A 147 19.25 -16.80 1.13
CA MET A 147 18.47 -16.46 -0.06
C MET A 147 19.14 -16.99 -1.34
N VAL A 148 20.46 -16.82 -1.49
CA VAL A 148 21.21 -17.34 -2.65
C VAL A 148 21.07 -18.85 -2.76
N GLU A 149 21.20 -19.58 -1.65
CA GLU A 149 21.02 -21.04 -1.64
C GLU A 149 19.59 -21.47 -1.99
N GLN A 150 18.59 -20.79 -1.45
CA GLN A 150 17.19 -21.05 -1.80
C GLN A 150 16.93 -20.90 -3.30
N TYR A 151 17.42 -19.84 -3.94
CA TYR A 151 17.28 -19.65 -5.37
C TYR A 151 18.10 -20.64 -6.21
N ALA A 152 19.31 -21.01 -5.74
CA ALA A 152 20.15 -21.96 -6.45
C ALA A 152 19.55 -23.38 -6.43
N LEU A 153 19.12 -23.85 -5.27
CA LEU A 153 18.49 -25.16 -5.09
C LEU A 153 17.06 -25.18 -5.62
N GLY A 154 16.37 -24.06 -5.54
CA GLY A 154 14.99 -23.87 -5.98
C GLY A 154 14.84 -23.54 -7.46
N SER A 155 15.80 -23.88 -8.32
CA SER A 155 15.66 -23.63 -9.77
C SER A 155 14.43 -24.34 -10.34
N GLY A 156 13.48 -23.55 -10.87
CA GLY A 156 12.18 -24.03 -11.37
C GLY A 156 11.08 -24.10 -10.30
N TYR A 157 11.32 -23.58 -9.11
CA TYR A 157 10.38 -23.42 -8.01
C TYR A 157 10.20 -21.92 -7.66
N LEU A 158 9.17 -21.61 -6.91
CA LEU A 158 8.96 -20.28 -6.34
C LEU A 158 9.51 -20.23 -4.90
N ILE A 159 10.27 -19.21 -4.59
CA ILE A 159 10.79 -18.99 -3.24
C ILE A 159 9.73 -18.24 -2.41
N LEU A 160 9.35 -18.84 -1.28
CA LEU A 160 8.39 -18.26 -0.34
C LEU A 160 9.09 -17.38 0.69
N GLY A 161 8.48 -16.23 0.91
CA GLY A 161 8.84 -15.36 2.02
C GLY A 161 7.95 -15.57 3.24
N THR A 162 8.46 -15.13 4.38
CA THR A 162 7.78 -15.21 5.67
C THR A 162 7.34 -13.85 6.19
N ASP A 163 7.55 -12.79 5.40
CA ASP A 163 7.21 -11.43 5.77
C ASP A 163 5.70 -11.27 5.96
N HIS A 164 5.32 -10.50 6.96
CA HIS A 164 3.94 -10.19 7.29
C HIS A 164 3.78 -8.70 7.61
N ALA A 165 2.54 -8.20 7.69
CA ALA A 165 2.25 -6.77 7.83
C ALA A 165 2.98 -6.10 9.01
N THR A 166 3.19 -6.82 10.11
CA THR A 166 3.87 -6.28 11.29
C THR A 166 5.38 -6.04 11.05
N GLU A 167 6.04 -6.90 10.27
CA GLU A 167 7.43 -6.73 9.84
C GLU A 167 7.53 -5.74 8.69
N ASN A 168 6.59 -5.80 7.75
CA ASN A 168 6.55 -4.88 6.61
C ASN A 168 6.45 -3.42 7.03
N ILE A 169 5.62 -3.07 8.02
CA ILE A 169 5.50 -1.68 8.47
C ILE A 169 6.79 -1.17 9.12
N THR A 170 7.48 -2.00 9.87
CA THR A 170 8.73 -1.62 10.54
C THR A 170 9.95 -1.69 9.63
N GLY A 171 9.84 -2.39 8.49
CA GLY A 171 10.98 -2.71 7.63
C GLY A 171 11.98 -3.65 8.31
N TYR A 172 11.52 -4.48 9.25
CA TYR A 172 12.35 -5.38 10.05
C TYR A 172 12.62 -6.69 9.32
N PHE A 173 13.28 -6.60 8.19
CA PHE A 173 13.76 -7.70 7.36
C PHE A 173 15.00 -7.27 6.57
N THR A 174 15.77 -8.23 6.09
CA THR A 174 16.96 -7.99 5.28
C THR A 174 16.59 -7.84 3.82
N LYS A 175 16.79 -6.64 3.26
CA LYS A 175 16.63 -6.42 1.81
C LYS A 175 17.54 -7.35 1.02
N TYR A 176 16.96 -8.12 0.10
CA TYR A 176 17.66 -9.15 -0.67
C TYR A 176 18.29 -10.27 0.19
N GLY A 177 17.69 -10.53 1.35
CA GLY A 177 17.92 -11.68 2.19
C GLY A 177 16.59 -12.41 2.37
N ASP A 178 16.06 -12.44 3.59
CA ASP A 178 14.71 -12.95 3.88
C ASP A 178 13.59 -12.21 3.13
N GLY A 179 13.78 -10.91 2.82
CA GLY A 179 12.87 -10.16 1.93
C GLY A 179 13.10 -10.38 0.42
N GLY A 180 14.02 -11.25 0.02
CA GLY A 180 14.29 -11.61 -1.39
C GLY A 180 13.53 -12.87 -1.79
N THR A 181 12.26 -12.73 -2.18
CA THR A 181 11.33 -13.84 -2.38
C THR A 181 10.42 -13.61 -3.59
N ASP A 182 9.80 -14.67 -4.10
CA ASP A 182 8.87 -14.62 -5.24
C ASP A 182 7.41 -14.44 -4.81
N PHE A 183 7.05 -14.93 -3.60
CA PHE A 183 5.70 -14.86 -3.09
C PHE A 183 5.68 -14.85 -1.56
N ASN A 184 4.93 -13.92 -0.97
CA ASN A 184 4.73 -13.78 0.47
C ASN A 184 3.29 -14.16 0.86
N PRO A 185 3.01 -15.41 1.23
CA PRO A 185 1.65 -15.86 1.55
C PRO A 185 1.02 -15.13 2.72
N MET A 186 1.83 -14.67 3.69
CA MET A 186 1.37 -14.03 4.90
C MET A 186 1.33 -12.51 4.83
N ASP A 187 1.61 -11.91 3.66
CA ASP A 187 1.50 -10.47 3.50
C ASP A 187 0.09 -10.00 3.87
N GLY A 188 0.00 -8.97 4.71
CA GLY A 188 -1.26 -8.49 5.26
C GLY A 188 -1.74 -9.15 6.57
N LEU A 189 -1.16 -10.28 7.01
CA LEU A 189 -1.43 -10.84 8.33
C LEU A 189 -0.68 -10.08 9.43
N LEU A 190 -1.28 -10.07 10.62
CA LEU A 190 -0.65 -9.55 11.84
C LEU A 190 0.00 -10.70 12.64
N LYS A 191 0.99 -10.41 13.46
CA LYS A 191 1.65 -11.44 14.28
C LYS A 191 0.69 -12.28 15.12
N PRO A 192 -0.35 -11.72 15.77
CA PRO A 192 -1.37 -12.52 16.46
C PRO A 192 -2.14 -13.48 15.53
N ASP A 193 -2.38 -13.09 14.26
CA ASP A 193 -3.06 -13.95 13.30
C ASP A 193 -2.19 -15.18 12.96
N ILE A 194 -0.88 -14.98 12.83
CA ILE A 194 0.09 -16.06 12.57
C ILE A 194 0.12 -17.07 13.71
N TYR A 195 0.13 -16.59 14.95
CA TYR A 195 0.01 -17.49 16.11
C TYR A 195 -1.30 -18.27 16.12
N ALA A 196 -2.43 -17.64 15.76
CA ALA A 196 -3.72 -18.31 15.66
C ALA A 196 -3.71 -19.40 14.58
N ILE A 197 -3.16 -19.13 13.40
CA ILE A 197 -2.98 -20.09 12.31
C ILE A 197 -2.02 -21.22 12.72
N GLY A 198 -0.89 -20.88 13.35
CA GLY A 198 0.07 -21.86 13.86
C GLY A 198 -0.56 -22.85 14.82
N LYS A 199 -1.45 -22.38 15.73
CA LYS A 199 -2.19 -23.23 16.63
C LYS A 199 -3.13 -24.20 15.89
N LEU A 200 -3.78 -23.76 14.80
CA LEU A 200 -4.65 -24.61 13.97
C LEU A 200 -3.85 -25.70 13.23
N TYR A 201 -2.64 -25.41 12.83
CA TYR A 201 -1.73 -26.38 12.21
C TYR A 201 -0.98 -27.26 13.21
N GLY A 202 -1.11 -27.01 14.52
CA GLY A 202 -0.45 -27.79 15.56
C GLY A 202 1.04 -27.43 15.75
N ALA A 203 1.38 -26.14 15.64
CA ALA A 203 2.74 -25.67 15.82
C ALA A 203 3.37 -26.20 17.12
N PRO A 204 4.66 -26.59 17.10
CA PRO A 204 5.38 -27.08 18.27
C PRO A 204 5.35 -26.10 19.44
N LYS A 205 5.35 -26.64 20.67
CA LYS A 205 5.29 -25.81 21.89
C LYS A 205 6.52 -24.90 22.04
N CYS A 206 7.68 -25.35 21.60
CA CYS A 206 8.93 -24.57 21.60
C CYS A 206 8.73 -23.29 20.77
N VAL A 207 8.18 -23.41 19.57
CA VAL A 207 7.93 -22.31 18.63
C VAL A 207 6.83 -21.37 19.12
N MET A 208 5.72 -21.92 19.66
CA MET A 208 4.62 -21.12 20.18
C MET A 208 4.97 -20.27 21.41
N LYS A 209 5.98 -20.66 22.18
CA LYS A 209 6.44 -19.95 23.38
C LYS A 209 7.68 -19.08 23.13
N LYS A 210 8.32 -19.25 22.00
CA LYS A 210 9.54 -18.53 21.65
C LYS A 210 9.23 -17.05 21.42
N LYS A 211 10.00 -16.18 22.06
CA LYS A 211 9.93 -14.76 21.72
C LYS A 211 10.52 -14.56 20.31
N PRO A 212 9.85 -13.79 19.45
CA PRO A 212 10.38 -13.48 18.13
C PRO A 212 11.75 -12.81 18.24
N ALA A 213 12.71 -13.29 17.46
CA ALA A 213 14.06 -12.74 17.38
C ALA A 213 14.63 -12.97 15.99
N ALA A 214 15.25 -11.94 15.40
CA ALA A 214 15.87 -12.02 14.07
C ALA A 214 17.07 -12.98 13.98
N GLY A 215 17.54 -13.53 15.09
CA GLY A 215 18.68 -14.46 15.13
C GLY A 215 20.01 -13.83 14.74
N LEU A 216 20.11 -12.49 14.71
CA LEU A 216 21.32 -11.75 14.34
C LEU A 216 22.31 -11.59 15.51
N GLY A 217 21.94 -12.01 16.72
CA GLY A 217 22.78 -11.90 17.92
C GLY A 217 22.90 -10.49 18.51
N ILE A 218 21.97 -9.58 18.15
CA ILE A 218 22.02 -8.16 18.53
C ILE A 218 21.22 -7.90 19.79
N SER A 219 20.02 -8.46 19.88
CA SER A 219 19.13 -8.33 21.04
C SER A 219 18.50 -9.67 21.42
N SER A 220 17.87 -9.72 22.59
CA SER A 220 17.20 -10.93 23.08
C SER A 220 15.86 -11.17 22.37
N CYS A 221 15.23 -10.12 21.81
CA CYS A 221 14.03 -10.20 21.01
C CYS A 221 13.81 -8.94 20.14
N ASP A 222 13.02 -9.08 19.08
CA ASP A 222 12.71 -8.02 18.12
C ASP A 222 12.04 -6.82 18.77
N GLU A 223 11.16 -7.03 19.75
CA GLU A 223 10.42 -5.95 20.45
C GLU A 223 11.36 -5.02 21.23
N GLU A 224 12.44 -5.54 21.81
CA GLU A 224 13.44 -4.72 22.50
C GLU A 224 14.21 -3.84 21.51
N GLU A 225 14.57 -4.38 20.36
CA GLU A 225 15.27 -3.63 19.31
C GLU A 225 14.36 -2.57 18.67
N LEU A 226 13.13 -2.95 18.35
CA LEU A 226 12.15 -2.04 17.81
C LEU A 226 11.69 -1.00 18.85
N GLY A 227 11.70 -1.33 20.15
CA GLY A 227 11.11 -0.55 21.24
C GLY A 227 9.60 -0.37 21.06
N LEU A 228 8.94 -1.37 20.46
CA LEU A 228 7.52 -1.48 20.20
C LEU A 228 7.13 -2.95 20.34
N THR A 229 6.02 -3.24 21.00
CA THR A 229 5.50 -4.60 21.05
C THR A 229 4.74 -4.96 19.78
N TYR A 230 4.70 -6.22 19.44
CA TYR A 230 3.88 -6.70 18.32
C TYR A 230 2.40 -6.39 18.49
N ASP A 231 1.89 -6.37 19.73
CA ASP A 231 0.52 -5.98 20.03
C ASP A 231 0.25 -4.50 19.75
N GLU A 232 1.19 -3.61 20.07
CA GLU A 232 1.10 -2.18 19.75
C GLU A 232 1.11 -1.94 18.24
N ILE A 233 2.00 -2.62 17.53
CA ILE A 233 2.07 -2.56 16.07
C ILE A 233 0.76 -3.11 15.47
N ALA A 234 0.27 -4.26 15.94
CA ALA A 234 -0.98 -4.83 15.50
C ALA A 234 -2.18 -3.91 15.80
N SER A 235 -2.22 -3.28 16.96
CA SER A 235 -3.25 -2.29 17.31
C SER A 235 -3.25 -1.10 16.35
N TYR A 236 -2.07 -0.56 16.04
CA TYR A 236 -1.93 0.49 15.05
C TYR A 236 -2.39 0.05 13.66
N LEU A 237 -2.00 -1.15 13.22
CA LEU A 237 -2.40 -1.73 11.94
C LEU A 237 -3.90 -2.07 11.86
N LYS A 238 -4.57 -2.23 12.99
CA LYS A 238 -6.04 -2.33 13.10
C LYS A 238 -6.76 -0.96 13.06
N GLY A 239 -6.03 0.13 12.86
CA GLY A 239 -6.59 1.49 12.82
C GLY A 239 -6.80 2.14 14.18
N ASN A 240 -6.37 1.50 15.28
CA ASN A 240 -6.44 2.05 16.62
C ASN A 240 -5.34 3.09 16.86
N LEU A 241 -5.58 4.00 17.80
CA LEU A 241 -4.54 4.91 18.28
C LEU A 241 -3.71 4.19 19.36
N ILE A 242 -2.40 4.29 19.22
CA ILE A 242 -1.43 3.91 20.24
C ILE A 242 -0.79 5.17 20.84
N GLU A 243 0.03 5.02 21.85
CA GLU A 243 0.77 6.14 22.48
C GLU A 243 1.51 6.97 21.42
N ARG A 244 1.48 8.31 21.59
CA ARG A 244 1.98 9.25 20.57
C ARG A 244 3.45 9.03 20.19
N GLU A 245 4.30 8.78 21.18
CA GLU A 245 5.75 8.56 20.94
C GLU A 245 5.98 7.26 20.15
N LYS A 246 5.27 6.19 20.52
CA LYS A 246 5.32 4.90 19.85
C LYS A 246 4.81 4.99 18.41
N MET A 247 3.76 5.76 18.19
CA MET A 247 3.24 6.00 16.85
C MET A 247 4.23 6.79 15.99
N GLN A 248 4.87 7.84 16.53
CA GLN A 248 5.90 8.59 15.83
C GLN A 248 7.09 7.69 15.46
N LYS A 249 7.51 6.84 16.38
CA LYS A 249 8.56 5.84 16.16
C LYS A 249 8.18 4.89 15.02
N LEU A 250 6.97 4.33 15.06
CA LEU A 250 6.48 3.40 14.03
C LEU A 250 6.42 4.06 12.64
N VAL A 251 5.92 5.29 12.55
CA VAL A 251 5.93 6.07 11.31
C VAL A 251 7.36 6.30 10.81
N SER A 252 8.30 6.65 11.71
CA SER A 252 9.70 6.83 11.34
C SER A 252 10.33 5.53 10.81
N LEU A 253 10.04 4.38 11.43
CA LEU A 253 10.49 3.07 10.95
C LEU A 253 9.91 2.75 9.57
N TYR A 254 8.62 3.00 9.38
CA TYR A 254 7.97 2.83 8.08
C TYR A 254 8.65 3.67 6.99
N GLU A 255 8.92 4.94 7.24
CA GLU A 255 9.57 5.83 6.28
C GLU A 255 11.01 5.39 5.97
N LYS A 256 11.80 5.10 6.99
CA LYS A 256 13.18 4.58 6.84
C LYS A 256 13.21 3.25 6.06
N GLY A 257 12.23 2.38 6.30
CA GLY A 257 12.12 1.08 5.64
C GLY A 257 11.58 1.14 4.21
N MET A 258 11.22 2.31 3.67
CA MET A 258 10.56 2.44 2.37
C MET A 258 11.41 1.87 1.21
N HIS A 259 12.73 2.05 1.27
CA HIS A 259 13.67 1.52 0.27
C HIS A 259 13.69 -0.03 0.21
N LYS A 260 13.21 -0.71 1.25
CA LYS A 260 13.13 -2.18 1.30
C LYS A 260 11.86 -2.70 0.61
N ARG A 261 10.77 -1.91 0.62
CA ARG A 261 9.45 -2.25 0.06
C ARG A 261 9.24 -1.77 -1.38
N ARG A 262 10.17 -0.98 -1.91
CA ARG A 262 10.07 -0.38 -3.24
C ARG A 262 11.14 -0.92 -4.16
N MET A 263 10.84 -0.92 -5.45
CA MET A 263 11.85 -1.15 -6.49
C MET A 263 13.03 -0.20 -6.30
N PRO A 264 14.24 -0.56 -6.74
CA PRO A 264 15.41 0.31 -6.65
C PRO A 264 15.09 1.72 -7.15
N ALA A 265 15.53 2.72 -6.39
CA ALA A 265 15.37 4.11 -6.78
C ALA A 265 16.12 4.41 -8.08
N SER A 266 15.51 5.19 -8.97
CA SER A 266 16.10 5.60 -10.24
C SER A 266 15.56 6.98 -10.62
N PRO A 267 16.08 7.63 -11.68
CA PRO A 267 15.48 8.87 -12.18
C PRO A 267 14.02 8.76 -12.63
N ILE A 268 13.58 7.55 -13.01
CA ILE A 268 12.20 7.25 -13.43
C ILE A 268 11.37 6.74 -12.24
N ASN A 269 11.98 5.92 -11.39
CA ASN A 269 11.35 5.38 -10.18
C ASN A 269 11.76 6.24 -8.97
N ASP A 270 11.11 7.38 -8.81
CA ASP A 270 11.54 8.51 -7.99
C ASP A 270 10.86 8.61 -6.61
N TRP A 271 10.30 7.50 -6.09
CA TRP A 271 9.67 7.43 -4.76
C TRP A 271 10.54 7.98 -3.62
N TRP A 272 11.87 8.04 -3.81
CA TRP A 272 12.87 8.50 -2.85
C TRP A 272 12.97 10.03 -2.78
N ARG A 273 12.47 10.72 -3.77
CA ARG A 273 12.59 12.20 -3.87
C ARG A 273 11.61 12.92 -2.97
N GLY A 274 11.17 12.34 -1.90
CA GLY A 274 10.21 12.88 -0.92
C GLY A 274 9.74 14.30 -1.23
N GLY A 275 8.44 14.51 -1.37
CA GLY A 275 7.88 15.82 -1.73
C GLY A 275 7.45 15.98 -3.18
N ARG A 276 7.64 14.99 -4.06
CA ARG A 276 7.12 15.07 -5.44
C ARG A 276 5.85 14.25 -5.70
N GLY A 277 5.48 13.36 -4.81
CA GLY A 277 4.18 12.68 -4.80
C GLY A 277 3.32 13.07 -3.62
N ASP A 278 3.79 14.01 -2.79
CA ASP A 278 3.13 14.36 -1.54
C ASP A 278 1.98 15.36 -1.72
N VAL A 279 1.80 15.92 -2.91
CA VAL A 279 0.67 16.79 -3.25
C VAL A 279 -0.12 16.17 -4.39
N THR A 280 -1.39 15.84 -4.11
CA THR A 280 -2.32 15.45 -5.18
C THR A 280 -3.03 16.70 -5.71
N HIS A 281 -2.93 16.94 -7.00
CA HIS A 281 -3.71 17.98 -7.67
C HIS A 281 -5.09 17.42 -8.03
N ILE A 282 -6.13 18.01 -7.50
CA ILE A 282 -7.53 17.67 -7.74
C ILE A 282 -8.13 18.73 -8.65
N VAL A 283 -8.43 18.34 -9.88
CA VAL A 283 -9.10 19.18 -10.88
C VAL A 283 -10.59 18.89 -10.81
N VAL A 284 -11.39 19.90 -10.43
CA VAL A 284 -12.83 19.75 -10.18
C VAL A 284 -13.62 20.33 -11.34
N ASP A 285 -14.44 19.49 -11.98
CA ASP A 285 -15.50 19.85 -12.91
C ASP A 285 -15.10 20.75 -14.11
N MET A 286 -13.88 20.66 -14.61
CA MET A 286 -13.46 21.34 -15.83
C MET A 286 -13.97 20.59 -17.09
N ILE A 287 -15.28 20.48 -17.20
CA ILE A 287 -16.02 19.78 -18.26
C ILE A 287 -16.88 20.75 -19.07
N HIS A 288 -17.28 20.35 -20.27
CA HIS A 288 -18.06 21.21 -21.20
C HIS A 288 -19.35 21.76 -20.58
N ALA A 289 -20.01 21.03 -19.67
CA ALA A 289 -21.20 21.56 -18.99
C ALA A 289 -20.97 22.92 -18.31
N PHE A 290 -19.77 23.16 -17.81
CA PHE A 290 -19.39 24.34 -17.03
C PHE A 290 -18.42 25.29 -17.76
N THR A 291 -17.99 24.93 -18.96
CA THR A 291 -17.09 25.78 -19.78
C THR A 291 -17.84 26.52 -20.88
N ASP A 292 -18.60 25.79 -21.70
CA ASP A 292 -19.32 26.29 -22.88
C ASP A 292 -20.72 25.68 -23.02
N GLY A 293 -21.18 24.87 -22.06
CA GLY A 293 -22.46 24.17 -22.03
C GLY A 293 -23.54 24.88 -21.24
N ALA A 294 -24.48 24.08 -20.72
CA ALA A 294 -25.72 24.57 -20.09
C ALA A 294 -25.51 25.46 -18.84
N LEU A 295 -24.37 25.31 -18.14
CA LEU A 295 -23.98 26.06 -16.93
C LEU A 295 -22.63 26.74 -17.13
N ALA A 296 -22.32 27.26 -18.30
CA ALA A 296 -21.08 27.94 -18.59
C ALA A 296 -20.76 29.02 -17.55
N CYS A 297 -19.60 28.95 -16.97
CA CYS A 297 -19.08 29.80 -15.89
C CYS A 297 -18.14 30.88 -16.43
N GLU A 298 -18.10 32.01 -15.72
CA GLU A 298 -17.11 33.06 -16.00
C GLU A 298 -15.69 32.57 -15.69
N HIS A 299 -14.69 33.10 -16.41
CA HIS A 299 -13.28 32.78 -16.25
C HIS A 299 -12.92 31.29 -16.49
N ALA A 300 -13.82 30.50 -17.07
CA ALA A 300 -13.61 29.07 -17.27
C ALA A 300 -12.46 28.79 -18.25
N ASP A 301 -12.36 29.55 -19.35
CA ASP A 301 -11.33 29.37 -20.39
C ASP A 301 -9.93 29.67 -19.85
N GLU A 302 -9.76 30.77 -19.13
CA GLU A 302 -8.50 31.18 -18.51
C GLU A 302 -8.11 30.22 -17.38
N ALA A 303 -9.10 29.73 -16.62
CA ALA A 303 -8.87 28.77 -15.54
C ALA A 303 -8.30 27.47 -16.09
N ILE A 304 -8.88 26.92 -17.16
CA ILE A 304 -8.38 25.71 -17.83
C ILE A 304 -7.00 25.92 -18.41
N GLY A 305 -6.78 27.04 -19.13
CA GLY A 305 -5.44 27.37 -19.67
C GLY A 305 -4.38 27.43 -18.59
N SER A 306 -4.69 28.11 -17.46
CA SER A 306 -3.80 28.22 -16.31
C SER A 306 -3.54 26.86 -15.63
N ASP A 307 -4.53 25.96 -15.59
CA ASP A 307 -4.42 24.66 -14.98
C ASP A 307 -3.56 23.69 -15.83
N VAL A 308 -3.80 23.69 -17.15
CA VAL A 308 -2.99 22.93 -18.11
C VAL A 308 -1.52 23.36 -18.06
N ASP A 309 -1.25 24.67 -18.06
CA ASP A 309 0.11 25.21 -17.93
C ASP A 309 0.75 24.82 -16.59
N PHE A 310 -0.02 24.85 -15.52
CA PHE A 310 0.44 24.44 -14.21
C PHE A 310 0.80 22.95 -14.18
N ILE A 311 -0.07 22.07 -14.67
CA ILE A 311 0.16 20.62 -14.74
C ILE A 311 1.40 20.31 -15.60
N ASP A 312 1.53 20.96 -16.75
CA ASP A 312 2.66 20.75 -17.65
C ASP A 312 4.01 21.28 -17.11
N SER A 313 3.97 22.28 -16.22
CA SER A 313 5.16 22.79 -15.52
C SER A 313 5.52 21.97 -14.27
N HIS A 314 4.60 21.12 -13.79
CA HIS A 314 4.78 20.23 -12.64
C HIS A 314 4.50 18.76 -13.01
N PRO A 315 5.23 18.19 -13.99
CA PRO A 315 4.91 16.87 -14.53
C PRO A 315 5.05 15.73 -13.52
N GLU A 316 5.71 15.97 -12.39
CA GLU A 316 5.85 15.02 -11.28
C GLU A 316 4.63 14.95 -10.38
N MET A 317 3.76 15.96 -10.41
CA MET A 317 2.58 16.01 -9.56
C MET A 317 1.54 14.98 -10.04
N ARG A 318 0.90 14.30 -9.10
CA ARG A 318 -0.20 13.40 -9.41
C ARG A 318 -1.47 14.20 -9.63
N VAL A 319 -2.12 14.02 -10.77
CA VAL A 319 -3.36 14.70 -11.11
C VAL A 319 -4.53 13.74 -11.06
N LEU A 320 -5.56 14.09 -10.30
CA LEU A 320 -6.84 13.40 -10.25
C LEU A 320 -7.96 14.35 -10.66
N TYR A 321 -8.88 13.85 -11.44
CA TYR A 321 -9.99 14.60 -11.98
C TYR A 321 -11.30 14.19 -11.30
N VAL A 322 -12.11 15.16 -10.93
CA VAL A 322 -13.47 14.97 -10.46
C VAL A 322 -14.40 15.58 -11.49
N LYS A 323 -15.50 14.92 -11.78
CA LYS A 323 -16.55 15.50 -12.64
C LYS A 323 -17.95 15.06 -12.25
N ASP A 324 -18.90 15.95 -12.49
CA ASP A 324 -20.30 15.60 -12.49
C ASP A 324 -20.62 14.60 -13.60
N CYS A 325 -21.49 13.65 -13.29
CA CYS A 325 -21.92 12.63 -14.22
C CYS A 325 -23.35 12.19 -13.86
N HIS A 326 -24.32 13.00 -14.27
CA HIS A 326 -25.70 12.85 -13.84
C HIS A 326 -26.49 11.86 -14.70
N PRO A 327 -27.39 11.04 -14.14
CA PRO A 327 -28.43 10.36 -14.91
C PRO A 327 -29.43 11.39 -15.49
N GLN A 328 -30.13 10.99 -16.53
CA GLN A 328 -31.09 11.90 -17.25
C GLN A 328 -32.19 12.49 -16.37
N ASN A 329 -32.50 11.87 -15.26
CA ASN A 329 -33.56 12.25 -14.32
C ASN A 329 -33.00 12.59 -12.92
N HIS A 330 -31.82 13.20 -12.87
CA HIS A 330 -31.20 13.58 -11.61
C HIS A 330 -31.98 14.65 -10.84
N CYS A 331 -32.04 14.53 -9.53
CA CYS A 331 -32.81 15.41 -8.63
C CYS A 331 -32.44 16.89 -8.71
N SER A 332 -31.23 17.24 -9.15
CA SER A 332 -30.78 18.62 -9.32
C SER A 332 -31.50 19.37 -10.46
N PHE A 333 -32.12 18.65 -11.40
CA PHE A 333 -32.73 19.26 -12.58
C PHE A 333 -34.10 19.83 -12.29
N VAL A 334 -34.44 20.96 -12.94
CA VAL A 334 -35.72 21.63 -12.78
C VAL A 334 -36.93 20.70 -13.06
N ALA A 335 -36.80 19.79 -14.03
CA ALA A 335 -37.84 18.81 -14.33
C ALA A 335 -38.12 17.81 -13.22
N GLN A 336 -37.18 17.64 -12.27
CA GLN A 336 -37.27 16.78 -11.06
C GLN A 336 -37.47 17.60 -9.78
N GLY A 337 -37.71 18.91 -9.90
CA GLY A 337 -37.89 19.80 -8.73
C GLY A 337 -36.61 20.44 -8.19
N GLY A 338 -35.47 20.24 -8.85
CA GLY A 338 -34.21 20.91 -8.54
C GLY A 338 -34.14 22.34 -9.11
N GLN A 339 -32.97 22.94 -9.05
CA GLN A 339 -32.79 24.35 -9.44
C GLN A 339 -32.01 24.53 -10.77
N TRP A 340 -31.41 23.47 -11.30
CA TRP A 340 -30.51 23.55 -12.44
C TRP A 340 -31.16 23.03 -13.74
N PRO A 341 -30.80 23.57 -14.91
CA PRO A 341 -31.12 22.91 -16.18
C PRO A 341 -30.40 21.55 -16.26
N PRO A 342 -30.82 20.62 -17.12
CA PRO A 342 -30.06 19.41 -17.39
C PRO A 342 -28.64 19.76 -17.84
N HIS A 343 -27.64 19.22 -17.17
CA HIS A 343 -26.22 19.45 -17.41
C HIS A 343 -25.40 18.19 -17.06
N ALA A 344 -24.21 18.06 -17.59
CA ALA A 344 -23.29 16.95 -17.32
C ALA A 344 -23.95 15.56 -17.40
N VAL A 345 -24.96 15.38 -18.26
CA VAL A 345 -25.71 14.13 -18.40
C VAL A 345 -24.80 13.06 -18.97
N ILE A 346 -24.79 11.87 -18.34
CA ILE A 346 -23.96 10.74 -18.76
C ILE A 346 -24.17 10.41 -20.25
N GLY A 347 -23.08 10.28 -20.99
CA GLY A 347 -23.09 9.95 -22.42
C GLY A 347 -23.27 11.16 -23.35
N THR A 348 -23.42 12.38 -22.83
CA THR A 348 -23.43 13.62 -23.65
C THR A 348 -22.02 14.24 -23.73
N ALA A 349 -21.81 15.13 -24.70
CA ALA A 349 -20.56 15.88 -24.84
C ALA A 349 -20.30 16.75 -23.61
N GLU A 350 -21.31 17.33 -22.98
CA GLU A 350 -21.17 18.14 -21.77
C GLU A 350 -20.54 17.44 -20.61
N CYS A 351 -20.63 16.10 -20.53
CA CYS A 351 -19.96 15.29 -19.50
C CYS A 351 -18.48 14.98 -19.83
N SER A 352 -17.90 15.58 -20.88
CA SER A 352 -16.48 15.40 -21.25
C SER A 352 -15.63 16.54 -20.72
N PHE A 353 -14.36 16.24 -20.38
CA PHE A 353 -13.38 17.27 -20.05
C PHE A 353 -13.00 18.08 -21.29
N ASP A 354 -12.59 19.32 -21.10
CA ASP A 354 -12.01 20.17 -22.14
C ASP A 354 -10.82 19.48 -22.83
N GLU A 355 -10.73 19.61 -24.14
CA GLU A 355 -9.75 18.89 -24.97
C GLU A 355 -8.31 19.21 -24.63
N ARG A 356 -8.01 20.38 -24.07
CA ARG A 356 -6.66 20.80 -23.66
C ARG A 356 -6.04 19.84 -22.64
N PHE A 357 -6.82 19.22 -21.77
CA PHE A 357 -6.32 18.22 -20.81
C PHE A 357 -5.84 16.93 -21.47
N TYR A 358 -6.35 16.59 -22.66
CA TYR A 358 -5.86 15.40 -23.39
C TYR A 358 -4.56 15.68 -24.15
N GLY A 359 -4.17 16.96 -24.27
CA GLY A 359 -2.90 17.41 -24.87
C GLY A 359 -1.73 17.54 -23.91
N LEU A 360 -1.88 17.21 -22.62
CA LEU A 360 -0.83 17.31 -21.61
C LEU A 360 0.44 16.52 -21.98
N LYS A 361 1.60 17.11 -21.73
CA LYS A 361 2.91 16.51 -22.04
C LYS A 361 3.14 15.16 -21.40
N LYS A 362 2.64 14.96 -20.18
CA LYS A 362 2.71 13.69 -19.47
C LYS A 362 1.38 12.96 -19.58
N THR A 363 1.30 11.97 -20.42
CA THR A 363 0.07 11.20 -20.72
C THR A 363 -0.62 10.64 -19.48
N ILE A 364 0.13 10.26 -18.43
CA ILE A 364 -0.47 9.75 -17.19
C ILE A 364 -1.28 10.82 -16.45
N ASN A 365 -1.03 12.11 -16.72
CA ASN A 365 -1.75 13.23 -16.13
C ASN A 365 -2.97 13.63 -16.96
N THR A 366 -3.19 13.06 -18.14
CA THR A 366 -4.43 13.27 -18.92
C THR A 366 -5.61 12.58 -18.24
N PRO A 367 -6.87 13.07 -18.43
CA PRO A 367 -8.03 12.44 -17.81
C PRO A 367 -8.34 11.10 -18.46
N ILE A 368 -7.90 10.01 -17.82
CA ILE A 368 -8.13 8.64 -18.26
C ILE A 368 -9.14 8.01 -17.31
N ASN A 369 -10.40 7.85 -17.73
CA ASN A 369 -11.53 7.38 -16.92
C ASN A 369 -11.21 6.19 -16.00
N ARG A 370 -10.37 5.27 -16.46
CA ARG A 370 -10.05 4.05 -15.73
C ARG A 370 -9.12 4.28 -14.54
N TYR A 371 -8.29 5.33 -14.55
CA TYR A 371 -7.18 5.47 -13.62
C TYR A 371 -7.27 6.69 -12.71
N ASN A 372 -7.69 7.84 -13.22
CA ASN A 372 -7.59 9.11 -12.50
C ASN A 372 -8.83 9.98 -12.54
N VAL A 373 -9.96 9.48 -13.09
CA VAL A 373 -11.22 10.20 -13.12
C VAL A 373 -12.20 9.63 -12.10
N PHE A 374 -12.77 10.50 -11.28
CA PHE A 374 -13.73 10.20 -10.23
C PHE A 374 -15.06 10.89 -10.55
N LEU A 375 -16.16 10.17 -10.40
CA LEU A 375 -17.50 10.62 -10.76
C LEU A 375 -18.29 10.98 -9.50
N LYS A 376 -18.98 12.12 -9.51
CA LYS A 376 -19.96 12.52 -8.50
C LYS A 376 -21.33 12.79 -9.14
N GLY A 377 -22.36 12.95 -8.32
CA GLY A 377 -23.72 13.16 -8.81
C GLY A 377 -24.30 12.01 -9.64
N THR A 378 -23.82 10.78 -9.40
CA THR A 378 -24.22 9.59 -10.16
C THR A 378 -25.50 8.93 -9.62
N GLU A 379 -25.94 9.29 -8.42
CA GLU A 379 -27.14 8.76 -7.77
C GLU A 379 -28.33 9.69 -8.06
N GLN A 380 -29.41 9.15 -8.62
CA GLN A 380 -30.56 9.93 -9.11
C GLN A 380 -31.14 10.91 -8.07
N ASP A 381 -31.26 10.46 -6.83
CA ASP A 381 -31.99 11.17 -5.77
C ASP A 381 -31.06 11.90 -4.78
N LYS A 382 -29.79 12.08 -5.16
CA LYS A 382 -28.79 12.68 -4.28
C LYS A 382 -28.02 13.80 -4.96
N GLU A 383 -28.13 15.01 -4.40
CA GLU A 383 -27.30 16.16 -4.79
C GLU A 383 -25.88 16.03 -4.20
N GLU A 384 -24.85 16.22 -5.04
CA GLU A 384 -23.44 16.09 -4.63
C GLU A 384 -22.58 17.19 -5.27
N TYR A 385 -22.31 18.26 -4.54
CA TYR A 385 -21.34 19.28 -4.99
C TYR A 385 -19.88 18.85 -4.72
N SER A 386 -19.63 18.26 -3.57
CA SER A 386 -18.28 17.88 -3.15
C SER A 386 -17.71 16.68 -3.91
N GLY A 387 -16.49 16.81 -4.43
CA GLY A 387 -15.73 15.71 -5.00
C GLY A 387 -15.14 14.72 -3.99
N PHE A 388 -15.21 15.00 -2.70
CA PHE A 388 -14.56 14.21 -1.66
C PHE A 388 -14.95 12.72 -1.66
N ASN A 389 -16.21 12.44 -1.93
CA ASN A 389 -16.76 11.08 -2.03
C ASN A 389 -16.93 10.59 -3.48
N ALA A 390 -16.52 11.39 -4.48
CA ALA A 390 -16.56 10.98 -5.88
C ALA A 390 -15.90 9.61 -6.08
N LYS A 391 -16.49 8.77 -6.94
CA LYS A 391 -16.12 7.35 -7.07
C LYS A 391 -15.42 7.06 -8.40
N ASN A 392 -14.33 6.31 -8.33
CA ASN A 392 -13.74 5.64 -9.49
C ASN A 392 -14.10 4.15 -9.43
N PRO A 393 -14.52 3.51 -10.55
CA PRO A 393 -14.94 2.11 -10.55
C PRO A 393 -13.88 1.12 -10.07
N GLN A 394 -12.60 1.45 -10.26
CA GLN A 394 -11.48 0.59 -9.89
C GLN A 394 -10.91 0.91 -8.51
N TYR A 395 -10.89 2.18 -8.11
CA TYR A 395 -10.17 2.66 -6.93
C TYR A 395 -11.08 3.16 -5.80
N GLY A 396 -12.40 3.09 -5.97
CA GLY A 396 -13.36 3.55 -4.96
C GLY A 396 -13.39 5.08 -4.81
N ALA A 397 -13.61 5.58 -3.58
CA ALA A 397 -13.79 7.01 -3.35
C ALA A 397 -12.47 7.81 -3.42
N LEU A 398 -12.55 9.05 -3.93
CA LEU A 398 -11.42 9.99 -4.08
C LEU A 398 -10.63 10.15 -2.76
N LYS A 399 -11.32 10.31 -1.65
CA LYS A 399 -10.72 10.48 -0.31
C LYS A 399 -9.72 9.42 0.11
N TYR A 400 -9.79 8.22 -0.48
CA TYR A 400 -8.85 7.13 -0.21
C TYR A 400 -7.65 7.12 -1.18
N ASN A 401 -7.68 7.98 -2.20
CA ASN A 401 -6.71 7.99 -3.30
C ASN A 401 -5.87 9.28 -3.36
N ILE A 402 -5.96 10.15 -2.38
CA ILE A 402 -5.27 11.44 -2.31
C ILE A 402 -4.24 11.46 -1.19
N THR A 403 -3.22 12.29 -1.36
CA THR A 403 -2.18 12.55 -0.35
C THR A 403 -2.68 13.52 0.72
N PRO A 404 -2.00 13.63 1.89
CA PRO A 404 -2.36 14.59 2.94
C PRO A 404 -2.35 16.05 2.51
N ASP A 405 -1.45 16.37 1.60
CA ASP A 405 -1.38 17.66 0.95
C ASP A 405 -2.09 17.59 -0.39
N VAL A 406 -3.06 18.45 -0.60
CA VAL A 406 -3.80 18.53 -1.84
C VAL A 406 -3.78 19.95 -2.39
N LEU A 407 -3.68 20.04 -3.70
CA LEU A 407 -3.91 21.26 -4.47
C LEU A 407 -5.27 21.11 -5.15
N VAL A 408 -6.14 22.11 -5.06
CA VAL A 408 -7.46 22.08 -5.69
C VAL A 408 -7.56 23.20 -6.71
N SER A 409 -8.02 22.89 -7.90
CA SER A 409 -8.43 23.79 -8.97
C SER A 409 -9.81 23.41 -9.46
N GLY A 410 -10.46 24.22 -10.26
CA GLY A 410 -11.73 23.82 -10.90
C GLY A 410 -12.82 24.87 -10.98
N ILE A 411 -14.03 24.40 -11.27
CA ILE A 411 -15.25 25.13 -11.56
C ILE A 411 -16.43 24.49 -10.82
N ALA A 412 -17.41 25.24 -10.24
CA ALA A 412 -17.32 26.63 -9.91
C ALA A 412 -16.78 26.81 -8.50
N THR A 413 -16.05 27.90 -8.28
CA THR A 413 -15.40 28.22 -7.00
C THR A 413 -16.37 28.18 -5.82
N GLU A 414 -17.52 28.82 -5.94
CA GLU A 414 -18.52 28.98 -4.88
C GLU A 414 -19.38 27.71 -4.65
N TYR A 415 -19.30 26.72 -5.55
CA TYR A 415 -20.04 25.47 -5.47
C TYR A 415 -19.12 24.26 -5.28
N CYS A 416 -18.78 23.56 -6.35
CA CYS A 416 -18.10 22.27 -6.29
C CYS A 416 -16.69 22.39 -5.69
N VAL A 417 -15.95 23.45 -6.02
CA VAL A 417 -14.61 23.65 -5.48
C VAL A 417 -14.68 23.90 -3.98
N LYS A 418 -15.49 24.88 -3.52
CA LYS A 418 -15.62 25.21 -2.10
C LYS A 418 -16.09 24.01 -1.28
N ASN A 419 -17.12 23.29 -1.72
CA ASN A 419 -17.62 22.11 -1.01
C ASN A 419 -16.57 20.99 -0.95
N THR A 420 -15.76 20.81 -1.99
CA THR A 420 -14.66 19.85 -2.00
C THR A 420 -13.57 20.26 -1.01
N VAL A 421 -13.16 21.53 -1.00
CA VAL A 421 -12.17 22.08 -0.05
C VAL A 421 -12.66 21.96 1.40
N GLU A 422 -13.92 22.30 1.66
CA GLU A 422 -14.52 22.19 2.99
C GLU A 422 -14.49 20.74 3.52
N ASP A 423 -14.90 19.78 2.72
CA ASP A 423 -14.87 18.37 3.12
C ASP A 423 -13.44 17.84 3.31
N LEU A 424 -12.49 18.26 2.47
CA LEU A 424 -11.09 17.93 2.64
C LEU A 424 -10.55 18.46 3.96
N LEU A 425 -10.78 19.75 4.29
CA LEU A 425 -10.33 20.37 5.52
C LEU A 425 -10.99 19.73 6.76
N LYS A 426 -12.30 19.48 6.74
CA LYS A 426 -13.03 18.78 7.82
C LYS A 426 -12.47 17.38 8.10
N ASN A 427 -11.91 16.73 7.08
CA ASN A 427 -11.32 15.40 7.20
C ASN A 427 -9.79 15.45 7.44
N GLY A 428 -9.23 16.64 7.69
CA GLY A 428 -7.85 16.84 8.17
C GLY A 428 -6.80 16.88 7.07
N PHE A 429 -7.17 17.08 5.80
CA PHE A 429 -6.22 17.32 4.71
C PHE A 429 -5.68 18.76 4.79
N ARG A 430 -4.45 18.95 4.33
CA ARG A 430 -3.86 20.28 4.12
C ARG A 430 -4.17 20.72 2.70
N VAL A 431 -4.98 21.76 2.55
CA VAL A 431 -5.52 22.16 1.26
C VAL A 431 -4.88 23.46 0.79
N SER A 432 -4.33 23.44 -0.42
CA SER A 432 -4.01 24.63 -1.20
C SER A 432 -5.01 24.78 -2.36
N VAL A 433 -5.38 25.99 -2.69
CA VAL A 433 -6.30 26.31 -3.80
C VAL A 433 -5.54 27.12 -4.83
N LEU A 434 -5.50 26.64 -6.07
CA LEU A 434 -4.81 27.31 -7.18
C LEU A 434 -5.71 28.41 -7.75
N LYS A 435 -5.59 29.62 -7.21
CA LYS A 435 -6.50 30.76 -7.51
C LYS A 435 -6.62 31.05 -9.00
N ARG A 436 -5.52 31.03 -9.76
CA ARG A 436 -5.50 31.32 -11.20
C ARG A 436 -6.21 30.27 -12.06
N ALA A 437 -6.47 29.09 -11.50
CA ALA A 437 -7.14 27.97 -12.16
C ALA A 437 -8.55 27.74 -11.57
N LEU A 438 -9.27 28.82 -11.29
CA LEU A 438 -10.64 28.79 -10.81
C LEU A 438 -11.57 29.53 -11.77
N GLY A 439 -12.71 28.92 -12.08
CA GLY A 439 -13.85 29.57 -12.74
C GLY A 439 -15.00 29.74 -11.74
N TRP A 440 -15.94 30.62 -12.03
CA TRP A 440 -17.04 30.98 -11.13
C TRP A 440 -18.32 31.34 -11.89
N VAL A 441 -19.44 31.34 -11.18
CA VAL A 441 -20.74 31.80 -11.72
C VAL A 441 -20.91 33.31 -11.51
N ASP A 442 -20.49 33.82 -10.31
CA ASP A 442 -20.52 35.25 -9.95
C ASP A 442 -19.21 35.64 -9.28
N GLU A 443 -18.63 36.80 -9.71
CA GLU A 443 -17.33 37.26 -9.22
C GLU A 443 -17.35 37.64 -7.72
N ASN A 444 -18.46 38.18 -7.20
CA ASN A 444 -18.57 38.53 -5.79
C ASN A 444 -18.70 37.27 -4.93
N ASP A 445 -19.45 36.28 -5.37
CA ASP A 445 -19.59 34.99 -4.68
C ASP A 445 -18.29 34.19 -4.76
N HIS A 446 -17.53 34.28 -5.85
CA HIS A 446 -16.16 33.78 -5.94
C HIS A 446 -15.24 34.39 -4.88
N ALA A 447 -15.21 35.73 -4.79
CA ALA A 447 -14.38 36.43 -3.79
C ALA A 447 -14.75 36.03 -2.37
N LYS A 448 -16.02 35.91 -2.07
CA LYS A 448 -16.56 35.44 -0.79
C LYS A 448 -16.15 34.00 -0.50
N ALA A 449 -16.27 33.10 -1.47
CA ALA A 449 -15.90 31.68 -1.36
C ALA A 449 -14.41 31.51 -1.08
N LEU A 450 -13.54 32.30 -1.73
CA LEU A 450 -12.11 32.33 -1.43
C LEU A 450 -11.82 32.71 0.02
N ALA A 451 -12.44 33.79 0.51
CA ALA A 451 -12.30 34.25 1.89
C ALA A 451 -12.80 33.19 2.90
N GLU A 452 -13.92 32.53 2.60
CA GLU A 452 -14.46 31.44 3.42
C GLU A 452 -13.50 30.23 3.46
N MET A 453 -12.96 29.82 2.32
CA MET A 453 -11.99 28.71 2.26
C MET A 453 -10.69 29.04 3.03
N GLU A 454 -10.20 30.27 2.93
CA GLU A 454 -9.02 30.73 3.70
C GLU A 454 -9.32 30.75 5.20
N ALA A 455 -10.48 31.25 5.62
CA ALA A 455 -10.92 31.23 7.02
C ALA A 455 -11.07 29.82 7.60
N MET A 456 -11.42 28.82 6.76
CA MET A 456 -11.47 27.40 7.14
C MET A 456 -10.07 26.76 7.22
N GLY A 457 -9.03 27.43 6.75
CA GLY A 457 -7.64 26.95 6.80
C GLY A 457 -7.04 26.49 5.47
N ALA A 458 -7.68 26.75 4.34
CA ALA A 458 -7.08 26.55 3.03
C ALA A 458 -6.02 27.62 2.75
N LYS A 459 -4.96 27.26 2.04
CA LYS A 459 -3.95 28.21 1.54
C LYS A 459 -4.30 28.59 0.11
N ILE A 460 -4.57 29.87 -0.15
CA ILE A 460 -4.77 30.38 -1.52
C ILE A 460 -3.39 30.65 -2.15
N VAL A 461 -3.12 30.06 -3.31
CA VAL A 461 -1.82 30.12 -4.03
C VAL A 461 -1.97 30.57 -5.47
#